data_f3d2e9e736ebb0f62375d78ce69db744
#
_entry.id   f3d2e9e736ebb0f62375d78ce69db744
#
_cell.length_a   1.000
_cell.length_b   1.000
_cell.length_c   1.000
_cell.angle_alpha   90.00
_cell.angle_beta   90.00
_cell.angle_gamma   90.00
#
_symmetry.space_group_name_H-M   'P 1'
#
loop_
_entity.id
_entity.type
_entity.pdbx_description
1 polymer ?
#
loop_
_entity_poly.entity_id
_entity_poly.type
_entity_poly.pdbx_seq_one_letter_code
_entity_poly.pdbx_strand_id
1 'polypeptide(L)'
;MTPSDGYLLNNRQDEAGERFGAFASLFDPVTFRHLEGVGVGPGRRCWEVGAGGTSVVSWLARQVGPAGQVVATDIDTSRLAAVARPPVEVRVHDVGADEPPGDGFDLVHARLVLVHVPDRERALRSMVSALRPGGMLLIEDADPALQPLICPDEHGPEQRLANRLRQGFRKLLADRGADLSYGRKLPRLLREAGLHDVAADAYFPVTSPACTALESATVRQIRGRLVAAGLATDEDIDRHLANVEAGGMDLATAPMISAWGRKG
;
A
#
# COMPACT_ATOMS: atom_id res chain seq x y z
N MET A 1 1.93 -7.22 -24.09
CA MET A 1 1.11 -7.10 -22.85
C MET A 1 1.21 -5.66 -22.42
N THR A 2 0.10 -4.94 -22.33
CA THR A 2 0.10 -3.57 -21.80
C THR A 2 0.36 -3.61 -20.29
N PRO A 3 1.04 -2.61 -19.67
CA PRO A 3 1.34 -2.57 -18.24
C PRO A 3 0.11 -2.75 -17.32
N SER A 4 -1.10 -2.54 -17.85
CA SER A 4 -2.36 -2.67 -17.11
C SER A 4 -2.85 -4.11 -16.90
N ASP A 5 -2.33 -5.11 -17.61
CA ASP A 5 -2.82 -6.49 -17.52
C ASP A 5 -2.27 -7.27 -16.31
N GLY A 6 -1.23 -6.75 -15.64
CA GLY A 6 -0.58 -7.39 -14.49
C GLY A 6 -1.18 -7.04 -13.12
N TYR A 7 -1.67 -5.81 -12.94
CA TYR A 7 -2.13 -5.33 -11.64
C TYR A 7 -3.60 -5.68 -11.37
N LEU A 8 -3.86 -6.37 -10.25
CA LEU A 8 -5.20 -6.85 -9.90
C LEU A 8 -6.20 -5.73 -9.67
N LEU A 9 -5.77 -4.63 -9.05
CA LEU A 9 -6.62 -3.55 -8.57
C LEU A 9 -6.40 -2.29 -9.44
N ASN A 10 -7.05 -2.24 -10.61
CA ASN A 10 -6.89 -1.12 -11.56
C ASN A 10 -7.29 0.22 -10.91
N ASN A 11 -6.36 1.19 -10.88
CA ASN A 11 -6.55 2.50 -10.26
C ASN A 11 -7.52 3.42 -11.01
N ARG A 12 -7.92 3.08 -12.24
CA ARG A 12 -8.86 3.87 -13.07
C ARG A 12 -10.33 3.54 -12.84
N GLN A 13 -10.64 2.49 -12.07
CA GLN A 13 -12.02 2.16 -11.71
C GLN A 13 -12.54 3.12 -10.63
N ASP A 14 -13.86 3.36 -10.61
CA ASP A 14 -14.49 4.27 -9.65
C ASP A 14 -14.30 3.80 -8.20
N GLU A 15 -14.39 2.49 -7.97
CA GLU A 15 -14.14 1.85 -6.67
C GLU A 15 -12.71 2.07 -6.14
N ALA A 16 -11.76 2.36 -7.02
CA ALA A 16 -10.39 2.65 -6.61
C ALA A 16 -10.31 3.93 -5.76
N GLY A 17 -11.16 4.94 -6.03
CA GLY A 17 -11.24 6.15 -5.21
C GLY A 17 -11.69 5.87 -3.78
N GLU A 18 -12.76 5.08 -3.63
CA GLU A 18 -13.29 4.66 -2.32
C GLU A 18 -12.25 3.83 -1.56
N ARG A 19 -11.57 2.92 -2.26
CA ARG A 19 -10.52 2.08 -1.69
C ARG A 19 -9.33 2.91 -1.20
N PHE A 20 -8.85 3.89 -1.97
CA PHE A 20 -7.78 4.79 -1.53
C PHE A 20 -8.20 5.65 -0.32
N GLY A 21 -9.45 6.14 -0.29
CA GLY A 21 -10.01 6.84 0.85
C GLY A 21 -10.06 5.98 2.12
N ALA A 22 -10.49 4.73 1.99
CA ALA A 22 -10.50 3.78 3.09
C ALA A 22 -9.08 3.43 3.58
N PHE A 23 -8.12 3.23 2.68
CA PHE A 23 -6.71 3.04 3.04
C PHE A 23 -6.14 4.26 3.77
N ALA A 24 -6.40 5.46 3.29
CA ALA A 24 -5.98 6.68 3.96
C ALA A 24 -6.55 6.75 5.39
N SER A 25 -7.85 6.52 5.56
CA SER A 25 -8.50 6.53 6.88
C SER A 25 -7.91 5.50 7.85
N LEU A 26 -7.51 4.32 7.36
CA LEU A 26 -6.95 3.25 8.18
C LEU A 26 -5.48 3.49 8.53
N PHE A 27 -4.67 3.89 7.57
CA PHE A 27 -3.22 3.79 7.69
C PHE A 27 -2.50 5.14 7.78
N ASP A 28 -3.07 6.25 7.28
CA ASP A 28 -2.42 7.55 7.33
C ASP A 28 -1.99 7.99 8.73
N PRO A 29 -2.79 7.80 9.81
CA PRO A 29 -2.35 8.19 11.15
C PRO A 29 -1.07 7.46 11.59
N VAL A 30 -0.92 6.20 11.22
CA VAL A 30 0.26 5.38 11.55
C VAL A 30 1.43 5.75 10.65
N THR A 31 1.20 5.86 9.34
CA THR A 31 2.21 6.31 8.36
C THR A 31 2.77 7.67 8.76
N PHE A 32 1.92 8.66 9.11
CA PHE A 32 2.38 9.99 9.47
C PHE A 32 3.21 9.99 10.77
N ARG A 33 2.81 9.20 11.77
CA ARG A 33 3.62 8.99 12.98
C ARG A 33 5.02 8.46 12.65
N HIS A 34 5.12 7.48 11.72
CA HIS A 34 6.41 6.95 11.29
C HIS A 34 7.24 8.00 10.54
N LEU A 35 6.61 8.72 9.60
CA LEU A 35 7.26 9.79 8.82
C LEU A 35 7.80 10.91 9.74
N GLU A 36 7.04 11.30 10.76
CA GLU A 36 7.50 12.22 11.80
C GLU A 36 8.69 11.64 12.57
N GLY A 37 8.57 10.37 12.99
CA GLY A 37 9.60 9.67 13.74
C GLY A 37 10.92 9.49 12.99
N VAL A 38 10.90 9.37 11.66
CA VAL A 38 12.11 9.31 10.83
C VAL A 38 12.65 10.69 10.43
N GLY A 39 12.04 11.77 10.90
CA GLY A 39 12.57 13.14 10.83
C GLY A 39 12.21 13.89 9.56
N VAL A 40 11.03 13.68 9.00
CA VAL A 40 10.47 14.56 7.95
C VAL A 40 10.25 15.95 8.52
N GLY A 41 10.65 16.99 7.77
CA GLY A 41 10.50 18.36 8.22
C GLY A 41 10.90 19.39 7.15
N PRO A 42 10.90 20.69 7.49
CA PRO A 42 11.15 21.75 6.55
C PRO A 42 12.45 21.61 5.77
N GLY A 43 12.41 21.90 4.47
CA GLY A 43 13.55 21.88 3.58
C GLY A 43 14.01 20.48 3.14
N ARG A 44 13.36 19.40 3.62
CA ARG A 44 13.71 18.03 3.25
C ARG A 44 13.31 17.71 1.81
N ARG A 45 14.09 16.82 1.20
CA ARG A 45 13.82 16.24 -0.12
C ARG A 45 13.32 14.81 0.05
N CYS A 46 12.07 14.55 -0.33
CA CYS A 46 11.40 13.27 -0.16
C CYS A 46 11.05 12.64 -1.51
N TRP A 47 11.16 11.33 -1.60
CA TRP A 47 10.62 10.55 -2.72
C TRP A 47 9.50 9.65 -2.20
N GLU A 48 8.29 9.87 -2.71
CA GLU A 48 7.12 9.02 -2.50
C GLU A 48 6.97 8.08 -3.68
N VAL A 49 7.17 6.79 -3.45
CA VAL A 49 7.18 5.73 -4.46
C VAL A 49 5.80 5.07 -4.52
N GLY A 50 5.24 4.92 -5.73
CA GLY A 50 3.92 4.30 -5.89
C GLY A 50 2.84 5.07 -5.16
N ALA A 51 2.80 6.40 -5.34
CA ALA A 51 1.98 7.30 -4.54
C ALA A 51 0.48 6.98 -4.58
N GLY A 52 -0.04 6.43 -5.70
CA GLY A 52 -1.42 5.97 -5.88
C GLY A 52 -2.49 7.02 -5.63
N GLY A 53 -2.41 7.73 -4.51
CA GLY A 53 -3.32 8.78 -4.07
C GLY A 53 -2.59 10.02 -3.55
N THR A 54 -3.36 11.02 -3.12
CA THR A 54 -2.82 12.34 -2.77
C THR A 54 -2.52 12.51 -1.27
N SER A 55 -2.95 11.60 -0.39
CA SER A 55 -2.93 11.83 1.06
C SER A 55 -1.52 11.97 1.61
N VAL A 56 -0.64 11.00 1.37
CA VAL A 56 0.76 11.02 1.84
C VAL A 56 1.53 12.15 1.16
N VAL A 57 1.38 12.28 -0.18
CA VAL A 57 2.03 13.37 -0.95
C VAL A 57 1.66 14.75 -0.40
N SER A 58 0.38 14.99 -0.12
CA SER A 58 -0.10 16.26 0.44
C SER A 58 0.42 16.50 1.85
N TRP A 59 0.52 15.44 2.66
CA TRP A 59 1.09 15.54 4.00
C TRP A 59 2.58 15.88 3.92
N LEU A 60 3.36 15.13 3.13
CA LEU A 60 4.79 15.41 2.91
C LEU A 60 5.03 16.84 2.42
N ALA A 61 4.24 17.31 1.45
CA ALA A 61 4.36 18.66 0.93
C ALA A 61 4.19 19.74 2.01
N ARG A 62 3.24 19.55 2.95
CA ARG A 62 3.06 20.44 4.10
C ARG A 62 4.26 20.40 5.05
N GLN A 63 4.82 19.22 5.31
CA GLN A 63 5.93 19.07 6.25
C GLN A 63 7.24 19.66 5.70
N VAL A 64 7.54 19.42 4.42
CA VAL A 64 8.78 19.93 3.82
C VAL A 64 8.72 21.43 3.53
N GLY A 65 7.52 21.97 3.36
CA GLY A 65 7.31 23.40 3.09
C GLY A 65 7.90 23.87 1.76
N PRO A 66 7.90 25.20 1.50
CA PRO A 66 8.31 25.76 0.21
C PRO A 66 9.81 25.62 -0.10
N ALA A 67 10.64 25.39 0.92
CA ALA A 67 12.09 25.17 0.75
C ALA A 67 12.45 23.70 0.52
N GLY A 68 11.50 22.77 0.66
CA GLY A 68 11.69 21.33 0.43
C GLY A 68 11.23 20.91 -0.96
N GLN A 69 11.28 19.59 -1.18
CA GLN A 69 10.79 18.96 -2.42
C GLN A 69 10.17 17.59 -2.12
N VAL A 70 9.07 17.29 -2.78
CA VAL A 70 8.47 15.95 -2.83
C VAL A 70 8.42 15.49 -4.27
N VAL A 71 9.17 14.43 -4.60
CA VAL A 71 9.04 13.73 -5.88
C VAL A 71 8.05 12.58 -5.67
N ALA A 72 6.88 12.66 -6.25
CA ALA A 72 5.84 11.64 -6.18
C ALA A 72 5.83 10.83 -7.48
N THR A 73 5.97 9.53 -7.39
CA THR A 73 6.05 8.66 -8.57
C THR A 73 5.02 7.55 -8.52
N ASP A 74 4.48 7.20 -9.67
CA ASP A 74 3.59 6.05 -9.87
C ASP A 74 3.62 5.62 -11.34
N ILE A 75 3.23 4.39 -11.64
CA ILE A 75 3.00 3.92 -13.02
C ILE A 75 1.75 4.56 -13.65
N ASP A 76 0.80 5.03 -12.82
CA ASP A 76 -0.39 5.79 -13.22
C ASP A 76 -0.58 7.01 -12.32
N THR A 77 -0.17 8.17 -12.81
CA THR A 77 -0.21 9.44 -12.07
C THR A 77 -1.54 10.20 -12.22
N SER A 78 -2.56 9.61 -12.82
CA SER A 78 -3.84 10.28 -13.13
C SER A 78 -4.51 10.92 -11.88
N ARG A 79 -4.35 10.30 -10.72
CA ARG A 79 -4.92 10.78 -9.44
C ARG A 79 -4.07 11.84 -8.74
N LEU A 80 -2.85 12.10 -9.21
CA LEU A 80 -1.91 13.05 -8.60
C LEU A 80 -1.99 14.45 -9.20
N ALA A 81 -2.75 14.66 -10.27
CA ALA A 81 -2.84 15.94 -10.97
C ALA A 81 -3.21 17.11 -10.05
N ALA A 82 -4.10 16.90 -9.09
CA ALA A 82 -4.55 17.94 -8.16
C ALA A 82 -3.45 18.44 -7.19
N VAL A 83 -2.38 17.67 -6.99
CA VAL A 83 -1.28 18.01 -6.09
C VAL A 83 0.02 18.32 -6.83
N ALA A 84 0.05 18.22 -8.16
CA ALA A 84 1.22 18.46 -9.01
C ALA A 84 1.56 19.97 -9.12
N ARG A 85 2.02 20.54 -8.00
CA ARG A 85 2.49 21.93 -7.88
C ARG A 85 3.56 22.04 -6.79
N PRO A 86 4.50 23.00 -6.87
CA PRO A 86 5.54 23.13 -5.85
C PRO A 86 4.97 23.10 -4.42
N PRO A 87 5.63 22.39 -3.50
CA PRO A 87 6.92 21.69 -3.63
C PRO A 87 6.83 20.26 -4.20
N VAL A 88 5.68 19.85 -4.78
CA VAL A 88 5.45 18.50 -5.33
C VAL A 88 5.77 18.46 -6.83
N GLU A 89 6.59 17.52 -7.21
CA GLU A 89 6.82 17.09 -8.59
C GLU A 89 6.26 15.69 -8.80
N VAL A 90 5.42 15.50 -9.83
CA VAL A 90 4.82 14.20 -10.15
C VAL A 90 5.47 13.63 -11.41
N ARG A 91 5.87 12.35 -11.37
CA ARG A 91 6.47 11.66 -12.53
C ARG A 91 5.87 10.27 -12.72
N VAL A 92 5.64 9.89 -13.96
CA VAL A 92 5.39 8.48 -14.31
C VAL A 92 6.70 7.73 -14.16
N HIS A 93 6.70 6.62 -13.39
CA HIS A 93 7.91 5.88 -13.06
C HIS A 93 7.56 4.48 -12.56
N ASP A 94 8.23 3.48 -13.10
CA ASP A 94 8.18 2.10 -12.61
C ASP A 94 9.43 1.81 -11.77
N VAL A 95 9.26 1.74 -10.46
CA VAL A 95 10.36 1.49 -9.51
C VAL A 95 11.05 0.14 -9.72
N GLY A 96 10.37 -0.82 -10.35
CA GLY A 96 10.93 -2.12 -10.70
C GLY A 96 11.78 -2.12 -11.98
N ALA A 97 11.65 -1.08 -12.83
CA ALA A 97 12.26 -1.04 -14.15
C ALA A 97 13.13 0.19 -14.41
N ASP A 98 12.71 1.36 -13.92
CA ASP A 98 13.39 2.62 -14.19
C ASP A 98 14.53 2.91 -13.21
N GLU A 99 15.44 3.80 -13.60
CA GLU A 99 16.42 4.37 -12.69
C GLU A 99 15.74 5.35 -11.72
N PRO A 100 16.32 5.59 -10.51
CA PRO A 100 15.73 6.52 -9.56
C PRO A 100 15.42 7.88 -10.19
N PRO A 101 14.32 8.56 -9.78
CA PRO A 101 13.96 9.87 -10.33
C PRO A 101 14.92 10.99 -9.93
N GLY A 102 15.97 10.66 -9.23
CA GLY A 102 17.05 11.52 -8.74
C GLY A 102 17.79 10.88 -7.59
N ASP A 103 18.67 11.66 -6.96
CA ASP A 103 19.49 11.23 -5.83
C ASP A 103 19.43 12.23 -4.67
N GLY A 104 20.13 11.93 -3.58
CA GLY A 104 20.28 12.84 -2.45
C GLY A 104 18.99 13.05 -1.64
N PHE A 105 18.06 12.10 -1.68
CA PHE A 105 16.84 12.19 -0.87
C PHE A 105 17.13 12.01 0.63
N ASP A 106 16.50 12.84 1.43
CA ASP A 106 16.48 12.72 2.90
C ASP A 106 15.61 11.54 3.35
N LEU A 107 14.51 11.34 2.63
CA LEU A 107 13.56 10.26 2.83
C LEU A 107 13.15 9.63 1.50
N VAL A 108 13.07 8.30 1.47
CA VAL A 108 12.32 7.54 0.47
C VAL A 108 11.24 6.75 1.20
N HIS A 109 10.00 6.87 0.74
CA HIS A 109 8.85 6.18 1.32
C HIS A 109 8.11 5.39 0.24
N ALA A 110 7.61 4.21 0.62
CA ALA A 110 6.74 3.39 -0.22
C ALA A 110 5.70 2.67 0.66
N ARG A 111 4.42 2.75 0.27
CA ARG A 111 3.34 2.06 0.97
C ARG A 111 2.51 1.20 0.01
N LEU A 112 2.45 -0.13 0.28
CA LEU A 112 1.73 -1.12 -0.52
C LEU A 112 2.22 -1.18 -1.97
N VAL A 113 3.51 -1.10 -2.19
CA VAL A 113 4.16 -1.08 -3.50
C VAL A 113 4.90 -2.39 -3.77
N LEU A 114 5.90 -2.70 -2.93
CA LEU A 114 6.84 -3.78 -3.22
C LEU A 114 6.19 -5.16 -3.24
N VAL A 115 5.11 -5.36 -2.49
CA VAL A 115 4.30 -6.59 -2.56
C VAL A 115 3.84 -6.92 -3.98
N HIS A 116 3.69 -5.92 -4.85
CA HIS A 116 3.22 -6.05 -6.23
C HIS A 116 4.32 -6.01 -7.29
N VAL A 117 5.52 -5.53 -6.94
CA VAL A 117 6.63 -5.37 -7.89
C VAL A 117 7.27 -6.72 -8.19
N PRO A 118 7.45 -7.13 -9.46
CA PRO A 118 8.11 -8.40 -9.80
C PRO A 118 9.56 -8.45 -9.32
N ASP A 119 10.39 -7.45 -9.67
CA ASP A 119 11.78 -7.34 -9.22
C ASP A 119 11.89 -6.44 -7.99
N ARG A 120 11.45 -6.97 -6.84
CA ARG A 120 11.44 -6.27 -5.54
C ARG A 120 12.84 -5.91 -5.06
N GLU A 121 13.81 -6.77 -5.35
CA GLU A 121 15.19 -6.53 -4.92
C GLU A 121 15.82 -5.36 -5.68
N ARG A 122 15.59 -5.27 -6.99
CA ARG A 122 16.02 -4.12 -7.78
C ARG A 122 15.35 -2.84 -7.29
N ALA A 123 14.05 -2.87 -7.08
CA ALA A 123 13.30 -1.73 -6.59
C ALA A 123 13.85 -1.25 -5.23
N LEU A 124 14.10 -2.16 -4.30
CA LEU A 124 14.69 -1.84 -2.99
C LEU A 124 16.09 -1.23 -3.14
N ARG A 125 16.97 -1.82 -3.97
CA ARG A 125 18.30 -1.25 -4.24
C ARG A 125 18.20 0.14 -4.86
N SER A 126 17.30 0.36 -5.80
CA SER A 126 17.03 1.65 -6.43
C SER A 126 16.65 2.71 -5.39
N MET A 127 15.72 2.40 -4.49
CA MET A 127 15.31 3.30 -3.41
C MET A 127 16.45 3.62 -2.44
N VAL A 128 17.24 2.62 -2.03
CA VAL A 128 18.41 2.83 -1.15
C VAL A 128 19.49 3.66 -1.84
N SER A 129 19.73 3.43 -3.14
CA SER A 129 20.75 4.19 -3.90
C SER A 129 20.41 5.68 -3.96
N ALA A 130 19.14 6.02 -4.10
CA ALA A 130 18.64 7.39 -4.19
C ALA A 130 18.78 8.21 -2.90
N LEU A 131 18.92 7.56 -1.76
CA LEU A 131 19.12 8.23 -0.48
C LEU A 131 20.52 8.89 -0.41
N ARG A 132 20.59 10.06 0.24
CA ARG A 132 21.89 10.59 0.68
C ARG A 132 22.45 9.79 1.86
N PRO A 133 23.75 9.88 2.19
CA PRO A 133 24.26 9.38 3.46
C PRO A 133 23.46 9.95 4.64
N GLY A 134 23.08 9.09 5.59
CA GLY A 134 22.21 9.43 6.71
C GLY A 134 20.71 9.61 6.36
N GLY A 135 20.31 9.44 5.10
CA GLY A 135 18.90 9.45 4.68
C GLY A 135 18.13 8.22 5.18
N MET A 136 16.84 8.34 5.26
CA MET A 136 15.93 7.30 5.80
C MET A 136 15.13 6.63 4.69
N LEU A 137 15.02 5.30 4.77
CA LEU A 137 14.02 4.53 4.02
C LEU A 137 12.90 4.09 4.97
N LEU A 138 11.65 4.30 4.60
CA LEU A 138 10.48 3.75 5.25
C LEU A 138 9.66 2.95 4.22
N ILE A 139 9.45 1.67 4.48
CA ILE A 139 8.59 0.82 3.65
C ILE A 139 7.47 0.27 4.50
N GLU A 140 6.24 0.38 4.01
CA GLU A 140 5.04 -0.12 4.64
C GLU A 140 4.33 -1.08 3.68
N ASP A 141 4.34 -2.38 3.99
CA ASP A 141 3.69 -3.37 3.14
C ASP A 141 2.85 -4.36 3.94
N ALA A 142 1.76 -4.81 3.33
CA ALA A 142 0.84 -5.73 3.97
C ALA A 142 1.44 -7.14 4.09
N ASP A 143 1.01 -7.85 5.14
CA ASP A 143 1.29 -9.27 5.31
C ASP A 143 0.00 -10.10 5.47
N PRO A 144 -0.72 -10.35 4.36
CA PRO A 144 -1.96 -11.14 4.40
C PRO A 144 -1.78 -12.58 4.87
N ALA A 145 -0.55 -13.09 4.94
CA ALA A 145 -0.29 -14.43 5.45
C ALA A 145 -0.20 -14.48 6.98
N LEU A 146 0.04 -13.34 7.67
CA LEU A 146 -0.07 -13.26 9.13
C LEU A 146 -1.51 -13.31 9.61
N GLN A 147 -2.42 -12.64 8.92
CA GLN A 147 -3.85 -12.70 9.17
C GLN A 147 -4.60 -12.97 7.88
N PRO A 148 -4.97 -14.24 7.63
CA PRO A 148 -5.60 -14.65 6.38
C PRO A 148 -7.10 -14.37 6.30
N LEU A 149 -7.75 -14.15 7.46
CA LEU A 149 -9.20 -14.00 7.57
C LEU A 149 -9.58 -12.53 7.59
N ILE A 150 -10.71 -12.18 6.93
CA ILE A 150 -11.31 -10.84 7.04
C ILE A 150 -12.17 -10.72 8.29
N CYS A 151 -12.80 -11.83 8.71
CA CYS A 151 -13.47 -11.97 10.00
C CYS A 151 -12.63 -12.88 10.88
N PRO A 152 -11.81 -12.36 11.82
CA PRO A 152 -10.95 -13.18 12.68
C PRO A 152 -11.75 -14.14 13.56
N ASP A 153 -12.91 -13.71 14.07
CA ASP A 153 -13.87 -14.55 14.79
C ASP A 153 -14.92 -15.12 13.83
N GLU A 154 -14.68 -16.34 13.36
CA GLU A 154 -15.54 -17.03 12.40
C GLU A 154 -16.63 -17.85 13.12
N HIS A 155 -17.62 -17.19 13.68
CA HIS A 155 -18.68 -17.85 14.47
C HIS A 155 -19.98 -18.14 13.70
N GLY A 156 -20.19 -17.60 12.48
CA GLY A 156 -21.43 -17.73 11.72
C GLY A 156 -21.24 -17.95 10.21
N PRO A 157 -22.34 -18.19 9.48
CA PRO A 157 -22.29 -18.39 8.03
C PRO A 157 -21.85 -17.14 7.26
N GLU A 158 -22.17 -15.93 7.76
CA GLU A 158 -21.78 -14.64 7.18
C GLU A 158 -20.24 -14.46 7.22
N GLN A 159 -19.63 -14.75 8.36
CA GLN A 159 -18.17 -14.69 8.56
C GLN A 159 -17.45 -15.74 7.70
N ARG A 160 -18.03 -16.96 7.61
CA ARG A 160 -17.48 -18.00 6.71
C ARG A 160 -17.53 -17.57 5.24
N LEU A 161 -18.61 -16.94 4.81
CA LEU A 161 -18.72 -16.41 3.44
C LEU A 161 -17.67 -15.32 3.20
N ALA A 162 -17.56 -14.35 4.10
CA ALA A 162 -16.56 -13.29 4.03
C ALA A 162 -15.12 -13.85 3.92
N ASN A 163 -14.79 -14.84 4.75
CA ASN A 163 -13.47 -15.47 4.77
C ASN A 163 -13.18 -16.28 3.49
N ARG A 164 -14.19 -16.95 2.89
CA ARG A 164 -14.04 -17.60 1.58
C ARG A 164 -13.72 -16.59 0.47
N LEU A 165 -14.43 -15.45 0.42
CA LEU A 165 -14.16 -14.40 -0.57
C LEU A 165 -12.77 -13.80 -0.38
N ARG A 166 -12.36 -13.58 0.87
CA ARG A 166 -10.99 -13.13 1.20
C ARG A 166 -9.94 -14.15 0.73
N GLN A 167 -10.19 -15.43 0.90
CA GLN A 167 -9.30 -16.49 0.39
C GLN A 167 -9.21 -16.44 -1.15
N GLY A 168 -10.33 -16.24 -1.84
CA GLY A 168 -10.38 -16.03 -3.29
C GLY A 168 -9.55 -14.82 -3.73
N PHE A 169 -9.70 -13.69 -3.05
CA PHE A 169 -8.89 -12.49 -3.30
C PHE A 169 -7.39 -12.72 -3.14
N ARG A 170 -7.00 -13.38 -2.03
CA ARG A 170 -5.59 -13.73 -1.79
C ARG A 170 -5.03 -14.64 -2.88
N LYS A 171 -5.84 -15.61 -3.35
CA LYS A 171 -5.45 -16.47 -4.48
C LYS A 171 -5.24 -15.64 -5.75
N LEU A 172 -6.15 -14.73 -6.08
CA LEU A 172 -5.99 -13.85 -7.25
C LEU A 172 -4.73 -12.97 -7.18
N LEU A 173 -4.34 -12.52 -5.99
CA LEU A 173 -3.09 -11.78 -5.77
C LEU A 173 -1.87 -12.68 -6.00
N ALA A 174 -1.87 -13.88 -5.38
CA ALA A 174 -0.76 -14.84 -5.48
C ALA A 174 -0.55 -15.31 -6.93
N ASP A 175 -1.63 -15.60 -7.65
CA ASP A 175 -1.59 -16.02 -9.06
C ASP A 175 -0.97 -14.93 -9.98
N ARG A 176 -0.90 -13.67 -9.52
CA ARG A 176 -0.24 -12.55 -10.20
C ARG A 176 1.16 -12.23 -9.64
N GLY A 177 1.70 -13.10 -8.82
CA GLY A 177 3.05 -12.98 -8.28
C GLY A 177 3.19 -12.06 -7.07
N ALA A 178 2.07 -11.60 -6.44
CA ALA A 178 2.16 -10.88 -5.17
C ALA A 178 2.71 -11.80 -4.07
N ASP A 179 3.68 -11.30 -3.31
CA ASP A 179 4.25 -12.00 -2.16
C ASP A 179 3.42 -11.69 -0.91
N LEU A 180 2.46 -12.57 -0.58
CA LEU A 180 1.53 -12.37 0.53
C LEU A 180 2.18 -12.39 1.92
N SER A 181 3.48 -12.66 2.02
CA SER A 181 4.27 -12.62 3.25
C SER A 181 5.44 -11.63 3.17
N TYR A 182 5.33 -10.63 2.29
CA TYR A 182 6.41 -9.69 2.06
C TYR A 182 6.67 -8.77 3.25
N GLY A 183 5.62 -8.29 3.91
CA GLY A 183 5.72 -7.36 5.03
C GLY A 183 6.67 -7.85 6.14
N ARG A 184 6.52 -9.12 6.59
CA ARG A 184 7.39 -9.69 7.64
C ARG A 184 8.86 -9.81 7.25
N LYS A 185 9.17 -9.76 5.95
CA LYS A 185 10.55 -9.87 5.44
C LYS A 185 11.27 -8.52 5.47
N LEU A 186 10.54 -7.41 5.51
CA LEU A 186 11.10 -6.06 5.39
C LEU A 186 12.29 -5.80 6.33
N PRO A 187 12.24 -6.11 7.64
CA PRO A 187 13.37 -5.81 8.52
C PRO A 187 14.68 -6.50 8.10
N ARG A 188 14.58 -7.75 7.62
CA ARG A 188 15.75 -8.48 7.10
C ARG A 188 16.22 -7.86 5.80
N LEU A 189 15.31 -7.60 4.85
CA LEU A 189 15.63 -7.06 3.54
C LEU A 189 16.29 -5.68 3.62
N LEU A 190 15.85 -4.82 4.56
CA LEU A 190 16.46 -3.52 4.79
C LEU A 190 17.91 -3.66 5.28
N ARG A 191 18.18 -4.60 6.21
CA ARG A 191 19.55 -4.87 6.66
C ARG A 191 20.44 -5.42 5.52
N GLU A 192 19.91 -6.35 4.74
CA GLU A 192 20.61 -6.92 3.58
C GLU A 192 20.89 -5.88 2.49
N ALA A 193 20.04 -4.84 2.39
CA ALA A 193 20.26 -3.68 1.52
C ALA A 193 21.27 -2.67 2.08
N GLY A 194 21.88 -2.94 3.24
CA GLY A 194 22.94 -2.12 3.84
C GLY A 194 22.43 -0.96 4.71
N LEU A 195 21.17 -0.99 5.13
CA LEU A 195 20.65 0.02 6.05
C LEU A 195 20.99 -0.33 7.51
N HIS A 196 21.23 0.70 8.31
CA HIS A 196 21.51 0.64 9.75
C HIS A 196 20.30 1.10 10.56
N ASP A 197 20.32 0.88 11.87
CA ASP A 197 19.24 1.27 12.81
C ASP A 197 17.88 0.77 12.35
N VAL A 198 17.84 -0.44 11.78
CA VAL A 198 16.61 -1.01 11.24
C VAL A 198 15.66 -1.38 12.38
N ALA A 199 14.48 -0.77 12.36
CA ALA A 199 13.38 -1.09 13.24
C ALA A 199 12.09 -1.30 12.45
N ALA A 200 11.11 -1.91 13.08
CA ALA A 200 9.80 -2.16 12.47
C ALA A 200 8.72 -2.30 13.55
N ASP A 201 7.49 -1.98 13.16
CA ASP A 201 6.28 -2.35 13.92
C ASP A 201 5.19 -2.86 12.97
N ALA A 202 4.03 -3.20 13.55
CA ALA A 202 2.89 -3.67 12.79
C ALA A 202 1.62 -2.97 13.28
N TYR A 203 0.77 -2.56 12.34
CA TYR A 203 -0.57 -2.07 12.62
C TYR A 203 -1.62 -3.01 12.03
N PHE A 204 -2.54 -3.45 12.87
CA PHE A 204 -3.59 -4.39 12.53
C PHE A 204 -4.96 -3.80 12.87
N PRO A 205 -5.61 -3.08 11.94
CA PRO A 205 -6.94 -2.52 12.16
C PRO A 205 -8.01 -3.62 12.17
N VAL A 206 -8.84 -3.59 13.21
CA VAL A 206 -10.00 -4.47 13.40
C VAL A 206 -11.21 -3.61 13.76
N THR A 207 -12.39 -3.96 13.24
CA THR A 207 -13.66 -3.33 13.60
C THR A 207 -13.66 -1.81 13.47
N SER A 208 -13.30 -1.32 12.28
CA SER A 208 -13.36 0.09 11.93
C SER A 208 -14.33 0.32 10.76
N PRO A 209 -15.08 1.43 10.71
CA PRO A 209 -15.90 1.77 9.55
C PRO A 209 -15.10 1.79 8.24
N ALA A 210 -13.81 2.13 8.31
CA ALA A 210 -12.93 2.10 7.14
C ALA A 210 -12.56 0.66 6.71
N CYS A 211 -12.56 -0.34 7.61
CA CYS A 211 -12.44 -1.75 7.23
C CYS A 211 -13.65 -2.18 6.38
N THR A 212 -14.85 -1.79 6.79
CA THR A 212 -16.11 -2.03 6.06
C THR A 212 -16.07 -1.40 4.67
N ALA A 213 -15.69 -0.13 4.57
CA ALA A 213 -15.57 0.57 3.30
C ALA A 213 -14.52 -0.07 2.37
N LEU A 214 -13.36 -0.44 2.93
CA LEU A 214 -12.29 -1.10 2.17
C LEU A 214 -12.72 -2.46 1.65
N GLU A 215 -13.39 -3.27 2.46
CA GLU A 215 -13.88 -4.58 2.05
C GLU A 215 -14.90 -4.45 0.93
N SER A 216 -15.92 -3.59 1.09
CA SER A 216 -16.96 -3.36 0.08
C SER A 216 -16.36 -2.90 -1.26
N ALA A 217 -15.47 -1.90 -1.24
CA ALA A 217 -14.82 -1.39 -2.45
C ALA A 217 -13.94 -2.46 -3.11
N THR A 218 -13.19 -3.23 -2.31
CA THR A 218 -12.32 -4.30 -2.82
C THR A 218 -13.13 -5.39 -3.49
N VAL A 219 -14.19 -5.90 -2.83
CA VAL A 219 -15.01 -6.99 -3.36
C VAL A 219 -15.74 -6.56 -4.63
N ARG A 220 -16.30 -5.34 -4.69
CA ARG A 220 -16.90 -4.80 -5.91
C ARG A 220 -15.88 -4.75 -7.06
N GLN A 221 -14.68 -4.23 -6.80
CA GLN A 221 -13.63 -4.08 -7.80
C GLN A 221 -13.14 -5.41 -8.39
N ILE A 222 -13.10 -6.48 -7.58
CA ILE A 222 -12.62 -7.80 -8.03
C ILE A 222 -13.73 -8.77 -8.41
N ARG A 223 -15.02 -8.38 -8.31
CA ARG A 223 -16.20 -9.22 -8.56
C ARG A 223 -16.05 -10.08 -9.80
N GLY A 224 -15.88 -9.45 -10.95
CA GLY A 224 -15.78 -10.17 -12.22
C GLY A 224 -14.60 -11.15 -12.28
N ARG A 225 -13.52 -10.86 -11.58
CA ARG A 225 -12.34 -11.74 -11.52
C ARG A 225 -12.56 -12.94 -10.59
N LEU A 226 -13.26 -12.76 -9.47
CA LEU A 226 -13.65 -13.86 -8.58
C LEU A 226 -14.59 -14.83 -9.31
N VAL A 227 -15.60 -14.31 -10.01
CA VAL A 227 -16.56 -15.10 -10.77
C VAL A 227 -15.88 -15.83 -11.92
N ALA A 228 -15.09 -15.13 -12.73
CA ALA A 228 -14.38 -15.74 -13.88
C ALA A 228 -13.38 -16.84 -13.45
N ALA A 229 -12.81 -16.73 -12.25
CA ALA A 229 -11.91 -17.74 -11.70
C ALA A 229 -12.64 -18.89 -10.96
N GLY A 230 -13.98 -18.86 -10.88
CA GLY A 230 -14.78 -19.86 -10.15
C GLY A 230 -14.56 -19.85 -8.63
N LEU A 231 -14.10 -18.72 -8.08
CA LEU A 231 -13.79 -18.55 -6.65
C LEU A 231 -14.99 -18.04 -5.85
N ALA A 232 -16.00 -17.49 -6.53
CA ALA A 232 -17.26 -17.06 -5.97
C ALA A 232 -18.34 -17.00 -7.08
N THR A 233 -19.60 -16.99 -6.69
CA THR A 233 -20.72 -16.65 -7.56
C THR A 233 -21.13 -15.19 -7.36
N ASP A 234 -21.88 -14.62 -8.31
CA ASP A 234 -22.48 -13.29 -8.15
C ASP A 234 -23.38 -13.21 -6.91
N GLU A 235 -24.15 -14.29 -6.65
CA GLU A 235 -25.01 -14.39 -5.47
C GLU A 235 -24.23 -14.39 -4.15
N ASP A 236 -23.07 -15.08 -4.08
CA ASP A 236 -22.18 -15.06 -2.93
C ASP A 236 -21.68 -13.65 -2.64
N ILE A 237 -21.31 -12.92 -3.70
CA ILE A 237 -20.79 -11.55 -3.60
C ILE A 237 -21.90 -10.59 -3.15
N ASP A 238 -23.09 -10.66 -3.74
CA ASP A 238 -24.23 -9.80 -3.38
C ASP A 238 -24.64 -10.04 -1.92
N ARG A 239 -24.71 -11.31 -1.50
CA ARG A 239 -25.01 -11.68 -0.11
C ARG A 239 -23.93 -11.14 0.85
N HIS A 240 -22.65 -11.26 0.50
CA HIS A 240 -21.57 -10.73 1.33
C HIS A 240 -21.66 -9.20 1.47
N LEU A 241 -21.88 -8.47 0.35
CA LEU A 241 -22.03 -7.02 0.40
C LEU A 241 -23.22 -6.58 1.26
N ALA A 242 -24.35 -7.29 1.17
CA ALA A 242 -25.50 -7.04 2.03
C ALA A 242 -25.20 -7.31 3.53
N ASN A 243 -24.45 -8.38 3.84
CA ASN A 243 -24.01 -8.68 5.21
C ASN A 243 -23.06 -7.59 5.75
N VAL A 244 -22.15 -7.07 4.91
CA VAL A 244 -21.24 -5.96 5.27
C VAL A 244 -22.04 -4.69 5.55
N GLU A 245 -23.04 -4.38 4.72
CA GLU A 245 -23.90 -3.20 4.89
C GLU A 245 -24.75 -3.30 6.15
N ALA A 246 -25.23 -4.49 6.52
CA ALA A 246 -25.98 -4.73 7.75
C ALA A 246 -25.15 -4.48 9.04
N GLY A 247 -23.82 -4.41 8.97
CA GLY A 247 -22.96 -3.97 10.05
C GLY A 247 -22.76 -4.96 11.21
N GLY A 248 -23.10 -6.24 11.00
CA GLY A 248 -23.00 -7.27 12.05
C GLY A 248 -21.68 -8.06 12.09
N MET A 249 -20.65 -7.62 11.35
CA MET A 249 -19.37 -8.35 11.26
C MET A 249 -18.19 -7.52 11.71
N ASP A 250 -17.35 -8.10 12.55
CA ASP A 250 -16.05 -7.53 12.92
C ASP A 250 -15.03 -7.81 11.80
N LEU A 251 -14.85 -6.82 10.93
CA LEU A 251 -13.94 -6.91 9.80
C LEU A 251 -12.54 -6.42 10.16
N ALA A 252 -11.53 -7.15 9.71
CA ALA A 252 -10.13 -6.81 9.87
C ALA A 252 -9.44 -6.67 8.50
N THR A 253 -8.35 -5.90 8.43
CA THR A 253 -7.48 -5.90 7.26
C THR A 253 -6.29 -6.85 7.45
N ALA A 254 -5.47 -7.04 6.41
CA ALA A 254 -4.15 -7.61 6.62
C ALA A 254 -3.31 -6.65 7.49
N PRO A 255 -2.45 -7.18 8.39
CA PRO A 255 -1.48 -6.36 9.10
C PRO A 255 -0.58 -5.59 8.13
N MET A 256 -0.42 -4.29 8.36
CA MET A 256 0.60 -3.46 7.71
C MET A 256 1.86 -3.54 8.54
N ILE A 257 2.95 -3.97 7.92
CA ILE A 257 4.29 -3.95 8.53
C ILE A 257 4.99 -2.70 8.03
N SER A 258 5.35 -1.82 8.95
CA SER A 258 6.16 -0.63 8.70
C SER A 258 7.58 -0.92 9.14
N ALA A 259 8.54 -0.81 8.23
CA ALA A 259 9.96 -1.00 8.51
C ALA A 259 10.77 0.18 7.99
N TRP A 260 11.70 0.65 8.80
CA TRP A 260 12.55 1.79 8.46
C TRP A 260 14.01 1.53 8.81
N GLY A 261 14.91 2.25 8.14
CA GLY A 261 16.33 2.17 8.39
C GLY A 261 17.07 3.36 7.77
N ARG A 262 18.29 3.56 8.21
CA ARG A 262 19.18 4.67 7.82
C ARG A 262 20.24 4.20 6.86
N LYS A 263 20.52 4.98 5.78
CA LYS A 263 21.67 4.76 4.91
C LYS A 263 22.96 5.23 5.61
N GLY A 264 24.00 4.40 5.58
CA GLY A 264 25.33 4.75 6.05
C GLY A 264 26.01 5.89 5.28
#